data_fcf99ac3bb8caf4c76f219e17bd0978f
#
_entry.id   fcf99ac3bb8caf4c76f219e17bd0978f
#
_cell.length_a   1.000
_cell.length_b   1.000
_cell.length_c   1.000
_cell.angle_alpha   90.00
_cell.angle_beta   90.00
_cell.angle_gamma   90.00
#
_symmetry.space_group_name_H-M   'P 1'
#
loop_
_entity.id
_entity.type
_entity.pdbx_description
1 polymer ?
#
loop_
_entity_poly.entity_id
_entity_poly.type
_entity_poly.pdbx_seq_one_letter_code
_entity_poly.pdbx_strand_id
1 'polypeptide(L)'
;MTPNQNAQKYFHRYQKLKNAVKLIGEQIQEAKDEIQYLESVLSQLEIAGPMDIEAIKEELTAEGYLKKKTQKKQKKKKPSQPDQYFSSDGTLILVGKNNLQNDQLTMKTAKKTDYWLHAKNIPGSHVIIKSDQPSDETITEAAELAAYFSKYRYSAQVPVDLVQVKHIRKPNGAKPGYVIYENQKTVIVTPEEEKIIAMKQNG
;
A
#
# COMPACT_ATOMS: atom_id res chain seq x y z
N MET A 1 -20.67 53.69 9.37
CA MET A 1 -20.94 52.25 9.77
C MET A 1 -21.28 52.30 11.26
N THR A 2 -22.43 51.78 11.65
CA THR A 2 -22.82 51.71 13.08
C THR A 2 -21.96 50.67 13.81
N PRO A 3 -21.82 50.73 15.16
CA PRO A 3 -21.08 49.74 15.91
C PRO A 3 -21.60 48.29 15.65
N ASN A 4 -22.90 48.13 15.49
CA ASN A 4 -23.52 46.82 15.20
C ASN A 4 -23.14 46.30 13.82
N GLN A 5 -23.14 47.13 12.78
CA GLN A 5 -22.70 46.78 11.45
C GLN A 5 -21.20 46.40 11.42
N ASN A 6 -20.38 47.06 12.22
CA ASN A 6 -18.99 46.75 12.37
C ASN A 6 -18.75 45.38 13.03
N ALA A 7 -19.46 45.13 14.12
CA ALA A 7 -19.41 43.83 14.81
C ALA A 7 -19.86 42.69 13.90
N GLN A 8 -20.92 42.84 13.12
CA GLN A 8 -21.41 41.86 12.16
C GLN A 8 -20.35 41.58 11.06
N LYS A 9 -19.66 42.64 10.54
CA LYS A 9 -18.60 42.47 9.57
C LYS A 9 -17.46 41.63 10.09
N TYR A 10 -17.01 41.84 11.33
CA TYR A 10 -15.95 41.04 11.95
C TYR A 10 -16.42 39.61 12.22
N PHE A 11 -17.65 39.42 12.66
CA PHE A 11 -18.21 38.09 12.86
C PHE A 11 -18.30 37.30 11.56
N HIS A 12 -18.79 37.89 10.48
CA HIS A 12 -18.79 37.24 9.15
C HIS A 12 -17.38 36.88 8.67
N ARG A 13 -16.42 37.79 8.87
CA ARG A 13 -15.01 37.49 8.53
C ARG A 13 -14.46 36.33 9.35
N TYR A 14 -14.72 36.30 10.64
CA TYR A 14 -14.34 35.21 11.52
C TYR A 14 -14.93 33.87 11.04
N GLN A 15 -16.23 33.81 10.78
CA GLN A 15 -16.88 32.61 10.29
C GLN A 15 -16.29 32.14 8.94
N LYS A 16 -16.08 33.06 8.01
CA LYS A 16 -15.44 32.75 6.72
C LYS A 16 -14.04 32.15 6.90
N LEU A 17 -13.22 32.74 7.75
CA LEU A 17 -11.87 32.26 8.03
C LEU A 17 -11.89 30.90 8.75
N LYS A 18 -12.75 30.72 9.73
CA LYS A 18 -12.94 29.45 10.44
C LYS A 18 -13.31 28.32 9.48
N ASN A 19 -14.26 28.56 8.58
CA ASN A 19 -14.69 27.57 7.59
C ASN A 19 -13.56 27.30 6.57
N ALA A 20 -12.82 28.36 6.15
CA ALA A 20 -11.69 28.20 5.24
C ALA A 20 -10.58 27.33 5.85
N VAL A 21 -10.23 27.52 7.12
CA VAL A 21 -9.22 26.68 7.82
C VAL A 21 -9.62 25.21 7.80
N LYS A 22 -10.89 24.91 8.08
CA LYS A 22 -11.38 23.53 8.03
C LYS A 22 -11.27 22.94 6.63
N LEU A 23 -11.77 23.65 5.60
CA LEU A 23 -11.76 23.18 4.22
C LEU A 23 -10.31 22.99 3.71
N ILE A 24 -9.40 23.91 4.02
CA ILE A 24 -7.99 23.79 3.64
C ILE A 24 -7.35 22.57 4.34
N GLY A 25 -7.69 22.32 5.62
CA GLY A 25 -7.21 21.13 6.32
C GLY A 25 -7.63 19.83 5.63
N GLU A 26 -8.89 19.73 5.21
CA GLU A 26 -9.42 18.60 4.44
C GLU A 26 -8.70 18.44 3.10
N GLN A 27 -8.53 19.52 2.34
CA GLN A 27 -7.80 19.51 1.05
C GLN A 27 -6.32 19.12 1.19
N ILE A 28 -5.65 19.56 2.25
CA ILE A 28 -4.27 19.15 2.53
C ILE A 28 -4.21 17.64 2.80
N GLN A 29 -5.17 17.08 3.54
CA GLN A 29 -5.18 15.65 3.82
C GLN A 29 -5.43 14.84 2.53
N GLU A 30 -6.42 15.24 1.74
CA GLU A 30 -6.70 14.64 0.43
C GLU A 30 -5.47 14.65 -0.50
N ALA A 31 -4.77 15.80 -0.57
CA ALA A 31 -3.56 15.91 -1.37
C ALA A 31 -2.42 15.00 -0.86
N LYS A 32 -2.26 14.85 0.46
CA LYS A 32 -1.28 13.93 1.04
C LYS A 32 -1.60 12.48 0.71
N ASP A 33 -2.85 12.08 0.82
CA ASP A 33 -3.30 10.73 0.50
C ASP A 33 -3.10 10.42 -1.00
N GLU A 34 -3.34 11.41 -1.86
CA GLU A 34 -3.10 11.29 -3.30
C GLU A 34 -1.61 11.17 -3.63
N ILE A 35 -0.76 11.96 -3.00
CA ILE A 35 0.70 11.86 -3.14
C ILE A 35 1.18 10.47 -2.72
N GLN A 36 0.74 9.98 -1.56
CA GLN A 36 1.11 8.66 -1.07
C GLN A 36 0.67 7.55 -2.04
N TYR A 37 -0.53 7.65 -2.60
CA TYR A 37 -1.01 6.72 -3.62
C TYR A 37 -0.13 6.74 -4.88
N LEU A 38 0.16 7.92 -5.43
CA LEU A 38 0.98 8.04 -6.64
C LEU A 38 2.44 7.61 -6.40
N GLU A 39 3.00 7.87 -5.23
CA GLU A 39 4.31 7.34 -4.83
C GLU A 39 4.32 5.81 -4.76
N SER A 40 3.22 5.17 -4.29
CA SER A 40 3.10 3.71 -4.30
C SER A 40 3.10 3.15 -5.72
N VAL A 41 2.38 3.81 -6.65
CA VAL A 41 2.38 3.44 -8.08
C VAL A 41 3.77 3.59 -8.70
N LEU A 42 4.49 4.67 -8.40
CA LEU A 42 5.86 4.88 -8.89
C LEU A 42 6.80 3.78 -8.40
N SER A 43 6.77 3.47 -7.11
CA SER A 43 7.58 2.40 -6.52
C SER A 43 7.29 1.04 -7.16
N GLN A 44 6.03 0.75 -7.47
CA GLN A 44 5.65 -0.48 -8.15
C GLN A 44 6.12 -0.52 -9.61
N LEU A 45 6.11 0.62 -10.32
CA LEU A 45 6.59 0.69 -11.70
C LEU A 45 8.09 0.41 -11.83
N GLU A 46 8.90 0.73 -10.81
CA GLU A 46 10.34 0.45 -10.80
C GLU A 46 10.69 -1.04 -10.86
N ILE A 47 9.77 -1.89 -10.37
CA ILE A 47 9.95 -3.35 -10.29
C ILE A 47 8.98 -4.13 -11.18
N ALA A 48 8.10 -3.42 -11.91
CA ALA A 48 7.02 -4.02 -12.68
C ALA A 48 7.52 -4.75 -13.93
N GLY A 49 7.07 -5.99 -14.10
CA GLY A 49 7.16 -6.70 -15.37
C GLY A 49 6.09 -6.22 -16.38
N PRO A 50 6.19 -6.64 -17.65
CA PRO A 50 5.24 -6.21 -18.69
C PRO A 50 3.76 -6.44 -18.36
N MET A 51 3.43 -7.53 -17.66
CA MET A 51 2.05 -7.83 -17.26
C MET A 51 1.57 -6.94 -16.10
N ASP A 52 2.50 -6.56 -15.22
CA ASP A 52 2.19 -5.70 -14.06
C ASP A 52 1.95 -4.26 -14.52
N ILE A 53 2.68 -3.79 -15.53
CA ILE A 53 2.47 -2.48 -16.16
C ILE A 53 1.04 -2.35 -16.72
N GLU A 54 0.51 -3.40 -17.35
CA GLU A 54 -0.88 -3.36 -17.85
C GLU A 54 -1.89 -3.30 -16.70
N ALA A 55 -1.67 -4.05 -15.61
CA ALA A 55 -2.52 -3.98 -14.42
C ALA A 55 -2.49 -2.59 -13.76
N ILE A 56 -1.30 -1.96 -13.67
CA ILE A 56 -1.15 -0.58 -13.17
C ILE A 56 -1.87 0.43 -14.09
N LYS A 57 -1.81 0.25 -15.40
CA LYS A 57 -2.56 1.10 -16.35
C LYS A 57 -4.08 0.95 -16.18
N GLU A 58 -4.57 -0.26 -15.96
CA GLU A 58 -5.99 -0.51 -15.68
C GLU A 58 -6.40 0.18 -14.37
N GLU A 59 -5.59 0.08 -13.32
CA GLU A 59 -5.79 0.77 -12.05
C GLU A 59 -5.87 2.29 -12.23
N LEU A 60 -4.85 2.90 -12.86
CA LEU A 60 -4.81 4.35 -13.10
C LEU A 60 -5.96 4.84 -14.01
N THR A 61 -6.45 3.98 -14.90
CA THR A 61 -7.61 4.28 -15.74
C THR A 61 -8.91 4.22 -14.93
N ALA A 62 -9.05 3.26 -14.02
CA ALA A 62 -10.20 3.14 -13.12
C ALA A 62 -10.26 4.31 -12.13
N GLU A 63 -9.10 4.75 -11.61
CA GLU A 63 -8.96 5.89 -10.72
C GLU A 63 -9.03 7.27 -11.43
N GLY A 64 -9.14 7.29 -12.77
CA GLY A 64 -9.33 8.51 -13.55
C GLY A 64 -8.05 9.26 -13.96
N TYR A 65 -6.86 8.75 -13.64
CA TYR A 65 -5.59 9.37 -14.05
C TYR A 65 -5.27 9.15 -15.53
N LEU A 66 -5.75 8.06 -16.12
CA LEU A 66 -5.59 7.78 -17.55
C LEU A 66 -6.94 7.75 -18.26
N LYS A 67 -6.96 8.24 -19.49
CA LYS A 67 -8.17 8.17 -20.35
C LYS A 67 -8.45 6.73 -20.77
N LYS A 68 -9.71 6.29 -20.69
CA LYS A 68 -10.15 5.01 -21.25
C LYS A 68 -9.89 5.03 -22.76
N LYS A 69 -8.97 4.18 -23.23
CA LYS A 69 -8.87 3.92 -24.68
C LYS A 69 -10.09 3.12 -25.08
N THR A 70 -10.79 3.56 -26.14
CA THR A 70 -11.82 2.78 -26.83
C THR A 70 -11.14 1.61 -27.53
N GLN A 71 -10.88 0.54 -26.78
CA GLN A 71 -10.33 -0.68 -27.35
C GLN A 71 -11.47 -1.60 -27.79
N LYS A 72 -11.38 -2.11 -29.04
CA LYS A 72 -12.13 -3.28 -29.46
C LYS A 72 -11.97 -4.37 -28.40
N LYS A 73 -13.07 -5.08 -28.06
CA LYS A 73 -13.13 -6.16 -27.05
C LYS A 73 -11.89 -7.06 -27.11
N GLN A 74 -10.86 -6.75 -26.38
CA GLN A 74 -9.78 -7.70 -26.13
C GLN A 74 -10.28 -8.73 -25.11
N LYS A 75 -9.96 -10.02 -25.34
CA LYS A 75 -10.23 -11.07 -24.36
C LYS A 75 -9.65 -10.63 -23.03
N LYS A 76 -10.44 -10.66 -21.95
CA LYS A 76 -9.97 -10.38 -20.58
C LYS A 76 -8.74 -11.26 -20.33
N LYS A 77 -7.58 -10.66 -20.23
CA LYS A 77 -6.35 -11.34 -19.79
C LYS A 77 -6.58 -11.84 -18.37
N LYS A 78 -6.05 -13.01 -18.02
CA LYS A 78 -6.05 -13.47 -16.63
C LYS A 78 -5.35 -12.41 -15.78
N PRO A 79 -5.92 -12.04 -14.61
CA PRO A 79 -5.25 -11.11 -13.72
C PRO A 79 -3.88 -11.66 -13.32
N SER A 80 -2.87 -10.79 -13.26
CA SER A 80 -1.55 -11.19 -12.79
C SER A 80 -1.63 -11.70 -11.36
N GLN A 81 -0.90 -12.76 -11.04
CA GLN A 81 -0.89 -13.37 -9.71
C GLN A 81 0.18 -12.70 -8.83
N PRO A 82 0.02 -12.63 -7.51
CA PRO A 82 1.09 -12.27 -6.59
C PRO A 82 2.30 -13.16 -6.78
N ASP A 83 3.48 -12.62 -6.55
CA ASP A 83 4.70 -13.42 -6.56
C ASP A 83 4.73 -14.35 -5.33
N GLN A 84 5.28 -15.54 -5.52
CA GLN A 84 5.42 -16.57 -4.48
C GLN A 84 6.89 -16.69 -4.09
N TYR A 85 7.12 -16.72 -2.80
CA TYR A 85 8.41 -16.93 -2.17
C TYR A 85 8.25 -18.00 -1.10
N PHE A 86 9.34 -18.65 -0.75
CA PHE A 86 9.37 -19.63 0.32
C PHE A 86 10.47 -19.25 1.31
N SER A 87 10.13 -19.23 2.58
CA SER A 87 11.11 -19.06 3.64
C SER A 87 12.04 -20.27 3.73
N SER A 88 13.10 -20.14 4.49
CA SER A 88 14.07 -21.24 4.73
C SER A 88 13.43 -22.47 5.37
N ASP A 89 12.34 -22.29 6.13
CA ASP A 89 11.55 -23.40 6.71
C ASP A 89 10.45 -23.92 5.76
N GLY A 90 10.37 -23.42 4.52
CA GLY A 90 9.39 -23.84 3.51
C GLY A 90 8.02 -23.16 3.63
N THR A 91 7.84 -22.16 4.48
CA THR A 91 6.58 -21.43 4.61
C THR A 91 6.34 -20.55 3.38
N LEU A 92 5.14 -20.64 2.79
CA LEU A 92 4.76 -19.82 1.63
C LEU A 92 4.57 -18.35 2.03
N ILE A 93 5.21 -17.46 1.30
CA ILE A 93 5.10 -16.00 1.41
C ILE A 93 4.61 -15.44 0.08
N LEU A 94 3.57 -14.62 0.10
CA LEU A 94 2.99 -13.99 -1.09
C LEU A 94 3.30 -12.50 -1.09
N VAL A 95 3.69 -11.97 -2.26
CA VAL A 95 4.05 -10.56 -2.44
C VAL A 95 3.18 -9.95 -3.54
N GLY A 96 2.46 -8.88 -3.22
CA GLY A 96 1.68 -8.13 -4.20
C GLY A 96 2.56 -7.18 -5.01
N LYS A 97 2.37 -7.14 -6.33
CA LYS A 97 3.19 -6.36 -7.27
C LYS A 97 2.57 -5.03 -7.69
N ASN A 98 1.31 -4.81 -7.37
CA ASN A 98 0.59 -3.56 -7.59
C ASN A 98 -0.52 -3.40 -6.56
N ASN A 99 -1.13 -2.21 -6.48
CA ASN A 99 -2.13 -1.90 -5.46
C ASN A 99 -3.40 -2.75 -5.56
N LEU A 100 -3.83 -3.13 -6.76
CA LEU A 100 -4.97 -4.05 -6.94
C LEU A 100 -4.66 -5.45 -6.40
N GLN A 101 -3.44 -5.94 -6.64
CA GLN A 101 -2.98 -7.21 -6.05
C GLN A 101 -2.82 -7.11 -4.54
N ASN A 102 -2.28 -6.00 -4.02
CA ASN A 102 -2.17 -5.75 -2.58
C ASN A 102 -3.54 -5.85 -1.91
N ASP A 103 -4.57 -5.22 -2.49
CA ASP A 103 -5.95 -5.31 -2.02
C ASP A 103 -6.49 -6.75 -2.08
N GLN A 104 -6.35 -7.40 -3.22
CA GLN A 104 -6.85 -8.77 -3.40
C GLN A 104 -6.16 -9.74 -2.44
N LEU A 105 -4.84 -9.60 -2.30
CA LEU A 105 -4.01 -10.42 -1.44
C LEU A 105 -4.45 -10.28 0.04
N THR A 106 -4.54 -9.05 0.53
CA THR A 106 -4.83 -8.76 1.93
C THR A 106 -6.29 -9.00 2.29
N MET A 107 -7.23 -8.56 1.42
CA MET A 107 -8.66 -8.54 1.77
C MET A 107 -9.42 -9.79 1.34
N LYS A 108 -8.88 -10.60 0.39
CA LYS A 108 -9.59 -11.75 -0.18
C LYS A 108 -8.81 -13.06 -0.09
N THR A 109 -7.49 -13.05 -0.28
CA THR A 109 -6.66 -14.27 -0.36
C THR A 109 -6.11 -14.69 1.00
N ALA A 110 -5.71 -13.72 1.82
CA ALA A 110 -5.19 -13.98 3.15
C ALA A 110 -6.29 -14.45 4.09
N LYS A 111 -5.97 -15.41 4.95
CA LYS A 111 -6.80 -15.79 6.08
C LYS A 111 -6.63 -14.77 7.21
N LYS A 112 -7.60 -14.66 8.10
CA LYS A 112 -7.54 -13.76 9.26
C LYS A 112 -6.39 -14.10 10.22
N THR A 113 -5.92 -15.34 10.21
CA THR A 113 -4.81 -15.84 11.03
C THR A 113 -3.45 -15.64 10.38
N ASP A 114 -3.39 -15.41 9.05
CA ASP A 114 -2.13 -15.14 8.35
C ASP A 114 -1.51 -13.81 8.83
N TYR A 115 -0.23 -13.62 8.60
CA TYR A 115 0.47 -12.39 8.93
C TYR A 115 0.71 -11.54 7.70
N TRP A 116 0.49 -10.25 7.86
CA TRP A 116 0.73 -9.21 6.86
C TRP A 116 1.90 -8.36 7.29
N LEU A 117 2.75 -8.00 6.33
CA LEU A 117 3.89 -7.13 6.52
C LEU A 117 3.89 -6.02 5.46
N HIS A 118 4.41 -4.86 5.87
CA HIS A 118 4.59 -3.72 4.98
C HIS A 118 5.66 -2.77 5.55
N ALA A 119 6.45 -2.15 4.67
CA ALA A 119 7.41 -1.13 5.07
C ALA A 119 6.68 0.06 5.72
N LYS A 120 7.06 0.41 6.94
CA LYS A 120 6.35 1.37 7.77
C LYS A 120 6.39 2.77 7.20
N ASN A 121 5.22 3.38 6.93
CA ASN A 121 5.08 4.72 6.35
C ASN A 121 5.85 4.91 5.03
N ILE A 122 6.10 3.85 4.28
CA ILE A 122 6.89 3.85 3.06
C ILE A 122 6.07 3.14 1.98
N PRO A 123 5.95 3.71 0.77
CA PRO A 123 5.32 3.03 -0.35
C PRO A 123 5.98 1.67 -0.65
N GLY A 124 5.18 0.62 -0.80
CA GLY A 124 5.69 -0.73 -1.01
C GLY A 124 4.61 -1.78 -1.24
N SER A 125 5.05 -3.02 -1.30
CA SER A 125 4.19 -4.19 -1.48
C SER A 125 3.60 -4.69 -0.17
N HIS A 126 2.39 -5.25 -0.24
CA HIS A 126 1.86 -6.08 0.83
C HIS A 126 2.50 -7.46 0.75
N VAL A 127 3.00 -7.94 1.85
CA VAL A 127 3.59 -9.28 2.00
C VAL A 127 2.74 -10.09 2.96
N ILE A 128 2.37 -11.32 2.58
CA ILE A 128 1.55 -12.21 3.41
C ILE A 128 2.30 -13.51 3.69
N ILE A 129 2.53 -13.81 4.97
CA ILE A 129 2.99 -15.12 5.41
C ILE A 129 1.77 -16.03 5.56
N LYS A 130 1.76 -17.16 4.87
CA LYS A 130 0.67 -18.13 4.88
C LYS A 130 0.80 -19.11 6.06
N SER A 131 0.91 -18.56 7.27
CA SER A 131 1.03 -19.29 8.52
C SER A 131 0.35 -18.52 9.65
N ASP A 132 -0.20 -19.22 10.62
CA ASP A 132 -0.75 -18.67 11.87
C ASP A 132 0.28 -18.63 13.00
N GLN A 133 1.40 -19.35 12.84
CA GLN A 133 2.52 -19.40 13.78
C GLN A 133 3.86 -19.39 12.99
N PRO A 134 4.20 -18.31 12.30
CA PRO A 134 5.48 -18.23 11.59
C PRO A 134 6.64 -18.20 12.57
N SER A 135 7.77 -18.82 12.19
CA SER A 135 9.02 -18.72 12.94
C SER A 135 9.58 -17.30 12.88
N ASP A 136 10.45 -16.95 13.82
CA ASP A 136 11.14 -15.64 13.83
C ASP A 136 12.00 -15.47 12.55
N GLU A 137 12.53 -16.57 12.01
CA GLU A 137 13.29 -16.59 10.77
C GLU A 137 12.37 -16.26 9.57
N THR A 138 11.21 -16.92 9.45
CA THR A 138 10.20 -16.60 8.43
C THR A 138 9.71 -15.16 8.52
N ILE A 139 9.53 -14.62 9.74
CA ILE A 139 9.14 -13.22 9.94
C ILE A 139 10.24 -12.28 9.42
N THR A 140 11.50 -12.57 9.70
CA THR A 140 12.64 -11.78 9.24
C THR A 140 12.75 -11.78 7.73
N GLU A 141 12.68 -12.94 7.10
CA GLU A 141 12.72 -13.12 5.66
C GLU A 141 11.55 -12.42 4.94
N ALA A 142 10.33 -12.52 5.50
CA ALA A 142 9.18 -11.80 4.97
C ALA A 142 9.30 -10.28 5.15
N ALA A 143 9.94 -9.82 6.21
CA ALA A 143 10.22 -8.41 6.41
C ALA A 143 11.29 -7.90 5.42
N GLU A 144 12.32 -8.70 5.14
CA GLU A 144 13.31 -8.39 4.08
C GLU A 144 12.63 -8.27 2.71
N LEU A 145 11.66 -9.16 2.39
CA LEU A 145 10.83 -9.03 1.19
C LEU A 145 10.04 -7.73 1.17
N ALA A 146 9.37 -7.37 2.27
CA ALA A 146 8.61 -6.12 2.36
C ALA A 146 9.49 -4.87 2.20
N ALA A 147 10.70 -4.89 2.75
CA ALA A 147 11.69 -3.84 2.59
C ALA A 147 12.21 -3.76 1.15
N TYR A 148 12.53 -4.90 0.54
CA TYR A 148 13.03 -4.99 -0.84
C TYR A 148 11.99 -4.50 -1.86
N PHE A 149 10.71 -4.84 -1.68
CA PHE A 149 9.61 -4.40 -2.52
C PHE A 149 9.00 -3.07 -2.05
N SER A 150 9.83 -2.16 -1.51
CA SER A 150 9.45 -0.81 -1.10
C SER A 150 10.36 0.25 -1.74
N LYS A 151 9.97 1.52 -1.58
CA LYS A 151 10.79 2.67 -1.98
C LYS A 151 12.20 2.65 -1.36
N TYR A 152 12.40 1.96 -0.25
CA TYR A 152 13.67 1.90 0.49
C TYR A 152 14.45 0.60 0.28
N ARG A 153 14.27 -0.05 -0.88
CA ARG A 153 14.93 -1.31 -1.24
C ARG A 153 16.46 -1.31 -1.14
N TYR A 154 17.10 -0.16 -1.23
CA TYR A 154 18.56 -0.01 -1.13
C TYR A 154 19.01 0.63 0.19
N SER A 155 18.09 0.78 1.15
CA SER A 155 18.37 1.39 2.43
C SER A 155 18.67 0.31 3.48
N ALA A 156 19.55 0.63 4.42
CA ALA A 156 19.73 -0.18 5.62
C ALA A 156 18.68 0.17 6.68
N GLN A 157 18.40 -0.76 7.58
CA GLN A 157 17.52 -0.59 8.75
C GLN A 157 16.11 -0.09 8.40
N VAL A 158 15.48 -0.71 7.40
CA VAL A 158 14.12 -0.40 7.01
C VAL A 158 13.13 -0.92 8.06
N PRO A 159 12.30 -0.05 8.66
CA PRO A 159 11.26 -0.49 9.58
C PRO A 159 10.11 -1.13 8.80
N VAL A 160 9.71 -2.32 9.22
CA VAL A 160 8.61 -3.09 8.64
C VAL A 160 7.60 -3.41 9.72
N ASP A 161 6.36 -3.05 9.51
CA ASP A 161 5.26 -3.40 10.40
C ASP A 161 4.74 -4.80 10.07
N LEU A 162 4.53 -5.60 11.12
CA LEU A 162 4.00 -6.95 11.12
C LEU A 162 2.70 -7.00 11.92
N VAL A 163 1.64 -7.56 11.35
CA VAL A 163 0.34 -7.68 12.04
C VAL A 163 -0.45 -8.86 11.50
N GLN A 164 -1.29 -9.49 12.33
CA GLN A 164 -2.24 -10.47 11.83
C GLN A 164 -3.33 -9.80 10.99
N VAL A 165 -3.70 -10.43 9.88
CA VAL A 165 -4.70 -9.91 8.92
C VAL A 165 -6.05 -9.57 9.57
N LYS A 166 -6.43 -10.22 10.67
CA LYS A 166 -7.65 -9.89 11.43
C LYS A 166 -7.71 -8.45 11.95
N HIS A 167 -6.56 -7.79 12.11
CA HIS A 167 -6.45 -6.41 12.60
C HIS A 167 -6.35 -5.38 11.48
N ILE A 168 -6.53 -5.82 10.22
CA ILE A 168 -6.46 -4.96 9.04
C ILE A 168 -7.86 -4.69 8.53
N ARG A 169 -8.11 -3.44 8.15
CA ARG A 169 -9.36 -3.03 7.51
C ARG A 169 -9.10 -2.02 6.40
N LYS A 170 -9.93 -2.05 5.39
CA LYS A 170 -9.92 -1.04 4.33
C LYS A 170 -11.05 -0.05 4.59
N PRO A 171 -10.76 1.26 4.74
CA PRO A 171 -11.80 2.28 4.84
C PRO A 171 -12.64 2.36 3.57
N ASN A 172 -13.91 2.73 3.71
CA ASN A 172 -14.79 2.95 2.56
C ASN A 172 -14.25 4.09 1.69
N GLY A 173 -14.18 3.87 0.38
CA GLY A 173 -13.67 4.86 -0.58
C GLY A 173 -12.15 5.01 -0.61
N ALA A 174 -11.41 4.24 0.18
CA ALA A 174 -9.94 4.28 0.14
C ALA A 174 -9.38 3.79 -1.20
N LYS A 175 -8.30 4.42 -1.64
CA LYS A 175 -7.56 4.05 -2.85
C LYS A 175 -7.08 2.59 -2.81
N PRO A 176 -6.87 1.94 -3.97
CA PRO A 176 -6.27 0.61 -4.02
C PRO A 176 -4.95 0.56 -3.24
N GLY A 177 -4.71 -0.53 -2.52
CA GLY A 177 -3.52 -0.73 -1.68
C GLY A 177 -3.53 -0.02 -0.33
N TYR A 178 -4.47 0.90 -0.09
CA TYR A 178 -4.55 1.58 1.20
C TYR A 178 -5.31 0.75 2.24
N VAL A 179 -4.69 0.53 3.39
CA VAL A 179 -5.30 -0.16 4.54
C VAL A 179 -4.93 0.57 5.84
N ILE A 180 -5.76 0.40 6.86
CA ILE A 180 -5.45 0.80 8.23
C ILE A 180 -5.38 -0.45 9.11
N TYR A 181 -4.49 -0.44 10.07
CA TYR A 181 -4.23 -1.58 10.94
C TYR A 181 -3.85 -1.12 12.36
N GLU A 182 -3.99 -2.03 13.29
CA GLU A 182 -3.67 -1.83 14.71
C GLU A 182 -2.98 -3.08 15.27
N ASN A 183 -2.39 -2.96 16.48
CA ASN A 183 -1.67 -4.06 17.16
C ASN A 183 -0.44 -4.57 16.40
N GLN A 184 0.18 -3.73 15.58
CA GLN A 184 1.39 -4.09 14.83
C GLN A 184 2.62 -4.17 15.76
N LYS A 185 3.55 -5.04 15.37
CA LYS A 185 4.94 -5.01 15.82
C LYS A 185 5.79 -4.46 14.70
N THR A 186 6.86 -3.75 15.01
CA THR A 186 7.80 -3.26 14.00
C THR A 186 9.12 -4.03 14.15
N VAL A 187 9.60 -4.59 13.04
CA VAL A 187 10.92 -5.20 12.90
C VAL A 187 11.77 -4.32 12.00
N ILE A 188 13.09 -4.29 12.25
CA ILE A 188 14.03 -3.50 11.46
C ILE A 188 14.91 -4.47 10.70
N VAL A 189 14.93 -4.35 9.36
CA VAL A 189 15.68 -5.25 8.48
C VAL A 189 16.46 -4.46 7.43
N THR A 190 17.50 -5.09 6.91
CA THR A 190 18.23 -4.61 5.72
C THR A 190 18.04 -5.63 4.61
N PRO A 191 17.34 -5.27 3.51
CA PRO A 191 17.08 -6.22 2.44
C PRO A 191 18.35 -6.59 1.70
N GLU A 192 18.54 -7.87 1.43
CA GLU A 192 19.66 -8.43 0.65
C GLU A 192 19.12 -9.11 -0.61
N GLU A 193 19.47 -8.59 -1.80
CA GLU A 193 18.94 -9.07 -3.07
C GLU A 193 19.24 -10.56 -3.33
N GLU A 194 20.41 -11.04 -2.94
CA GLU A 194 20.80 -12.44 -3.12
C GLU A 194 19.88 -13.40 -2.35
N LYS A 195 19.52 -13.04 -1.10
CA LYS A 195 18.55 -13.81 -0.30
C LYS A 195 17.16 -13.81 -0.95
N ILE A 196 16.69 -12.64 -1.42
CA ILE A 196 15.39 -12.52 -2.09
C ILE A 196 15.29 -13.41 -3.32
N ILE A 197 16.35 -13.46 -4.13
CA ILE A 197 16.44 -14.34 -5.31
C ILE A 197 16.40 -15.82 -4.89
N ALA A 198 17.13 -16.20 -3.86
CA ALA A 198 17.16 -17.57 -3.35
C ALA A 198 15.77 -18.04 -2.87
N MET A 199 15.03 -17.18 -2.14
CA MET A 199 13.67 -17.47 -1.67
C MET A 199 12.67 -17.73 -2.80
N LYS A 200 12.91 -17.16 -4.00
CA LYS A 200 12.05 -17.36 -5.18
C LYS A 200 12.30 -18.70 -5.88
N GLN A 201 13.50 -19.25 -5.75
CA GLN A 201 13.94 -20.49 -6.42
C GLN A 201 13.59 -21.76 -5.62
N ASN A 202 13.27 -21.63 -4.33
CA ASN A 202 13.00 -22.76 -3.44
C ASN A 202 11.56 -23.28 -3.51
N GLY A 203 10.76 -22.84 -4.50
CA GLY A 203 9.36 -23.19 -4.69
C GLY A 203 9.07 -24.05 -5.92
#